data_c973b23742743846593d95740a4f7a9c
#
_entry.id   c973b23742743846593d95740a4f7a9c
#
_cell.length_a   1.000
_cell.length_b   1.000
_cell.length_c   1.000
_cell.angle_alpha   90.00
_cell.angle_beta   90.00
_cell.angle_gamma   90.00
#
_symmetry.space_group_name_H-M   'P 1'
#
loop_
_entity.id
_entity.type
_entity.pdbx_description
1 polymer ?
#
loop_
_entity_poly.entity_id
_entity_poly.type
_entity_poly.pdbx_seq_one_letter_code
_entity_poly.pdbx_strand_id
1 'polypeptide(L)'
;MKYTAITLAAIALVLILAPLFVFILDEREMAVVLRFGAPKHSYTEPGLYGKIPFADSVRRIPKIKQFWGDSKHDLMPDLPTIDDKKIELIPWAIWRVNDPVVFVQRLRSMDVAEQRVEQIVRSSIRDVVTKYDLEEFVRSTNRELYIGEASNVSVAERIPSGVPAEIVQSAQQNRPKRIQFGRAQILDRIKREAQKRLLASVENEPSARGIELIDVGISQIGFVDSVRRKTFDRWVAERQAISAKNVNEGERLKSAIINETNAEVARIEGEGQQRASETKGRTDADIIKRYAEATQQTGEFFTFVRTLEAYEKSIHADSQIILTTDSPFFRLFNDKNAK
;
A
#
# COMPACT_ATOMS: atom_id res chain seq x y z
N MET A 1 81.68 14.68 44.66
CA MET A 1 80.63 15.52 44.13
C MET A 1 80.63 15.73 42.60
N LYS A 2 81.77 15.93 41.89
CA LYS A 2 81.80 16.15 40.44
C LYS A 2 81.39 14.89 39.65
N TYR A 3 81.77 13.69 40.05
CA TYR A 3 81.39 12.44 39.34
C TYR A 3 79.94 12.08 39.53
N THR A 4 79.34 12.38 40.67
CA THR A 4 77.90 12.14 40.90
C THR A 4 76.98 13.07 40.05
N ALA A 5 77.44 14.30 39.85
CA ALA A 5 76.71 15.23 38.96
C ALA A 5 76.82 14.81 37.48
N ILE A 6 77.96 14.30 37.02
CA ILE A 6 78.17 13.78 35.68
C ILE A 6 77.32 12.52 35.42
N THR A 7 77.24 11.58 36.37
CA THR A 7 76.37 10.36 36.25
C THR A 7 74.90 10.71 36.24
N LEU A 8 74.43 11.65 37.06
CA LEU A 8 73.08 12.14 37.05
C LEU A 8 72.73 12.83 35.72
N ALA A 9 73.62 13.65 35.17
CA ALA A 9 73.41 14.30 33.85
C ALA A 9 73.41 13.25 32.75
N ALA A 10 74.23 12.21 32.78
CA ALA A 10 74.21 11.12 31.80
C ALA A 10 72.91 10.31 31.86
N ILE A 11 72.39 9.99 33.04
CA ILE A 11 71.12 9.31 33.22
C ILE A 11 69.96 10.18 32.73
N ALA A 12 69.94 11.46 33.04
CA ALA A 12 68.98 12.35 32.61
C ALA A 12 68.98 12.49 31.05
N LEU A 13 70.16 12.50 30.45
CA LEU A 13 70.30 12.54 28.99
C LEU A 13 69.77 11.25 28.35
N VAL A 14 70.03 10.09 28.90
CA VAL A 14 69.51 8.80 28.44
C VAL A 14 67.98 8.76 28.54
N LEU A 15 67.43 9.21 29.68
CA LEU A 15 65.97 9.30 29.86
C LEU A 15 65.31 10.23 28.89
N ILE A 16 65.91 11.38 28.50
CA ILE A 16 65.39 12.30 27.52
C ILE A 16 65.50 11.71 26.10
N LEU A 17 66.52 10.94 25.80
CA LEU A 17 66.73 10.36 24.47
C LEU A 17 65.97 9.03 24.28
N ALA A 18 65.60 8.31 25.37
CA ALA A 18 64.91 7.04 25.31
C ALA A 18 63.63 7.06 24.40
N PRO A 19 62.74 8.07 24.44
CA PRO A 19 61.56 8.13 23.56
C PRO A 19 61.91 8.22 22.08
N LEU A 20 63.08 8.64 21.69
CA LEU A 20 63.54 8.66 20.29
C LEU A 20 63.81 7.26 19.74
N PHE A 21 64.22 6.33 20.59
CA PHE A 21 64.62 4.97 20.21
C PHE A 21 63.54 3.92 20.41
N VAL A 22 62.45 4.26 21.13
CA VAL A 22 61.40 3.32 21.50
C VAL A 22 60.04 3.91 21.20
N PHE A 23 59.08 3.07 20.89
CA PHE A 23 57.67 3.42 20.84
C PHE A 23 56.80 2.35 21.49
N ILE A 24 55.69 2.78 22.08
CA ILE A 24 54.69 1.91 22.69
C ILE A 24 53.57 1.70 21.71
N LEU A 25 53.13 0.45 21.51
CA LEU A 25 52.02 0.06 20.69
C LEU A 25 50.84 -0.40 21.58
N ASP A 26 49.71 0.22 21.42
CA ASP A 26 48.45 -0.13 22.09
C ASP A 26 47.84 -1.39 21.45
N GLU A 27 47.01 -2.12 22.22
CA GLU A 27 46.26 -3.29 21.73
C GLU A 27 45.30 -2.97 20.59
N ARG A 28 44.80 -1.73 20.55
CA ARG A 28 43.88 -1.25 19.53
C ARG A 28 44.53 -0.80 18.21
N GLU A 29 45.86 -0.80 18.17
CA GLU A 29 46.65 -0.33 17.04
C GLU A 29 47.57 -1.41 16.50
N MET A 30 47.92 -1.26 15.24
CA MET A 30 49.00 -1.95 14.58
C MET A 30 50.03 -0.89 14.14
N ALA A 31 51.31 -1.24 14.13
CA ALA A 31 52.35 -0.33 13.67
C ALA A 31 53.14 -0.91 12.51
N VAL A 32 53.43 -0.07 11.53
CA VAL A 32 54.39 -0.36 10.46
C VAL A 32 55.57 0.60 10.61
N VAL A 33 56.75 0.05 10.76
CA VAL A 33 57.99 0.82 10.75
C VAL A 33 58.49 0.93 9.33
N LEU A 34 58.52 2.18 8.86
CA LEU A 34 59.06 2.51 7.54
C LEU A 34 60.48 3.05 7.70
N ARG A 35 61.41 2.43 7.01
CA ARG A 35 62.79 2.89 6.92
C ARG A 35 62.99 3.61 5.60
N PHE A 36 63.31 4.89 5.65
CA PHE A 36 63.39 5.75 4.46
C PHE A 36 62.16 5.64 3.53
N GLY A 37 60.97 5.45 4.15
CA GLY A 37 59.68 5.35 3.39
C GLY A 37 59.30 3.92 2.96
N ALA A 38 60.22 2.94 3.05
CA ALA A 38 59.94 1.55 2.72
C ALA A 38 59.49 0.78 3.97
N PRO A 39 58.42 -0.02 3.96
CA PRO A 39 58.00 -0.83 5.10
C PRO A 39 59.02 -1.92 5.38
N LYS A 40 59.51 -1.96 6.62
CA LYS A 40 60.54 -2.89 7.05
C LYS A 40 60.03 -3.93 8.03
N HIS A 41 59.28 -3.49 9.04
CA HIS A 41 58.71 -4.34 10.07
C HIS A 41 57.28 -3.94 10.37
N SER A 42 56.41 -4.91 10.70
CA SER A 42 55.07 -4.68 11.19
C SER A 42 54.90 -5.33 12.56
N TYR A 43 54.18 -4.64 13.42
CA TYR A 43 53.87 -5.08 14.78
C TYR A 43 52.35 -5.07 14.96
N THR A 44 51.79 -6.21 15.30
CA THR A 44 50.34 -6.41 15.50
C THR A 44 49.98 -6.68 16.95
N GLU A 45 50.98 -6.98 17.79
CA GLU A 45 50.83 -7.23 19.24
C GLU A 45 51.19 -5.99 20.03
N PRO A 46 50.50 -5.71 21.15
CA PRO A 46 50.84 -4.60 22.01
C PRO A 46 52.21 -4.83 22.69
N GLY A 47 52.95 -3.77 22.86
CA GLY A 47 54.28 -3.89 23.49
C GLY A 47 55.16 -2.68 23.26
N LEU A 48 56.40 -2.83 23.74
CA LEU A 48 57.48 -1.86 23.62
C LEU A 48 58.42 -2.26 22.49
N TYR A 49 58.59 -1.41 21.49
CA TYR A 49 59.37 -1.72 20.30
C TYR A 49 60.42 -0.65 20.03
N GLY A 50 61.57 -1.09 19.50
CA GLY A 50 62.65 -0.20 19.13
C GLY A 50 62.49 0.38 17.74
N LYS A 51 62.95 1.61 17.55
CA LYS A 51 63.07 2.28 16.24
C LYS A 51 64.41 2.98 16.16
N ILE A 52 64.96 3.14 14.96
CA ILE A 52 66.17 3.91 14.74
C ILE A 52 65.77 5.38 14.52
N PRO A 53 66.24 6.30 15.41
CA PRO A 53 65.94 7.72 15.25
C PRO A 53 66.41 8.23 13.87
N PHE A 54 65.67 9.15 13.30
CA PHE A 54 65.90 9.78 12.00
C PHE A 54 65.76 8.86 10.77
N ALA A 55 65.97 7.56 10.87
CA ALA A 55 65.85 6.60 9.77
C ALA A 55 64.46 5.92 9.72
N ASP A 56 63.88 5.64 10.91
CA ASP A 56 62.61 4.90 11.00
C ASP A 56 61.46 5.87 11.35
N SER A 57 60.40 5.80 10.59
CA SER A 57 59.10 6.42 10.87
C SER A 57 58.06 5.35 11.21
N VAL A 58 57.29 5.58 12.28
CA VAL A 58 56.25 4.62 12.72
C VAL A 58 54.88 5.11 12.23
N ARG A 59 54.24 4.30 11.44
CA ARG A 59 52.87 4.52 10.99
C ARG A 59 51.91 3.65 11.82
N ARG A 60 51.04 4.28 12.61
CA ARG A 60 50.04 3.59 13.40
C ARG A 60 48.76 3.45 12.62
N ILE A 61 48.12 2.28 12.70
CA ILE A 61 46.93 1.91 11.99
C ILE A 61 45.95 1.31 12.99
N PRO A 62 44.70 1.70 13.07
CA PRO A 62 43.73 1.13 13.98
C PRO A 62 43.43 -0.34 13.57
N LYS A 63 43.50 -1.22 14.58
CA LYS A 63 43.17 -2.65 14.49
C LYS A 63 41.68 -2.91 14.62
N ILE A 64 40.93 -1.95 15.17
CA ILE A 64 39.48 -2.02 15.37
C ILE A 64 38.74 -1.99 14.08
N LYS A 65 37.52 -2.55 14.07
CA LYS A 65 36.59 -2.48 12.95
C LYS A 65 36.24 -1.05 12.66
N GLN A 66 36.27 -0.71 11.39
CA GLN A 66 35.85 0.58 10.87
C GLN A 66 34.45 0.46 10.30
N PHE A 67 33.66 1.52 10.43
CA PHE A 67 32.30 1.60 9.91
C PHE A 67 32.24 2.73 8.87
N TRP A 68 31.60 2.45 7.76
CA TRP A 68 31.32 3.42 6.71
C TRP A 68 29.84 3.35 6.33
N GLY A 69 29.23 4.49 6.00
CA GLY A 69 27.86 4.59 5.49
C GLY A 69 26.83 4.95 6.56
N ASP A 70 25.57 4.61 6.32
CA ASP A 70 24.41 4.89 7.19
C ASP A 70 24.10 6.38 7.38
N SER A 71 24.60 7.23 6.47
CA SER A 71 24.32 8.66 6.46
C SER A 71 23.47 9.04 5.25
N LYS A 72 22.70 10.11 5.38
CA LYS A 72 21.98 10.69 4.22
C LYS A 72 22.90 11.13 3.08
N HIS A 73 24.17 11.40 3.39
CA HIS A 73 25.19 11.72 2.39
C HIS A 73 25.59 10.49 1.57
N ASP A 74 25.41 9.30 2.12
CA ASP A 74 25.72 8.03 1.47
C ASP A 74 24.59 7.50 0.60
N LEU A 75 23.50 8.25 0.46
CA LEU A 75 22.37 7.90 -0.37
C LEU A 75 22.81 7.57 -1.80
N MET A 76 22.36 6.43 -2.30
CA MET A 76 22.49 6.03 -3.69
C MET A 76 21.14 6.22 -4.39
N PRO A 77 20.94 7.31 -5.13
CA PRO A 77 19.72 7.57 -5.85
C PRO A 77 19.66 6.79 -7.17
N ASP A 78 18.45 6.72 -7.74
CA ASP A 78 18.19 6.27 -9.13
C ASP A 78 18.75 4.89 -9.48
N LEU A 79 18.65 3.92 -8.58
CA LEU A 79 19.03 2.55 -8.87
C LEU A 79 17.89 1.80 -9.56
N PRO A 80 18.04 1.39 -10.82
CA PRO A 80 17.02 0.59 -11.49
C PRO A 80 17.08 -0.86 -11.00
N THR A 81 15.93 -1.43 -10.72
CA THR A 81 15.76 -2.88 -10.49
C THR A 81 15.40 -3.58 -11.80
N ILE A 82 15.39 -4.92 -11.83
CA ILE A 82 15.06 -5.67 -13.05
C ILE A 82 13.61 -5.43 -13.51
N ASP A 83 12.72 -5.07 -12.60
CA ASP A 83 11.33 -4.71 -12.86
C ASP A 83 11.13 -3.21 -13.17
N ASP A 84 12.21 -2.54 -13.59
CA ASP A 84 12.28 -1.13 -14.02
C ASP A 84 11.76 -0.13 -12.97
N LYS A 85 11.81 -0.51 -11.70
CA LYS A 85 11.48 0.39 -10.60
C LYS A 85 12.75 1.09 -10.12
N LYS A 86 12.73 2.42 -10.09
CA LYS A 86 13.83 3.21 -9.55
C LYS A 86 13.71 3.31 -8.04
N ILE A 87 14.77 2.86 -7.36
CA ILE A 87 14.89 2.90 -5.91
C ILE A 87 16.05 3.77 -5.46
N GLU A 88 15.98 4.23 -4.24
CA GLU A 88 17.08 4.84 -3.51
C GLU A 88 17.40 4.00 -2.28
N LEU A 89 18.67 3.90 -1.94
CA LEU A 89 19.10 3.16 -0.76
C LEU A 89 20.29 3.79 -0.08
N ILE A 90 20.40 3.56 1.23
CA ILE A 90 21.54 3.97 2.06
C ILE A 90 22.29 2.70 2.43
N PRO A 91 23.52 2.51 1.89
CA PRO A 91 24.37 1.38 2.23
C PRO A 91 25.20 1.65 3.48
N TRP A 92 25.71 0.59 4.09
CA TRP A 92 26.74 0.63 5.10
C TRP A 92 27.68 -0.56 4.93
N ALA A 93 28.90 -0.43 5.44
CA ALA A 93 29.90 -1.49 5.45
C ALA A 93 30.74 -1.48 6.73
N ILE A 94 31.11 -2.66 7.18
CA ILE A 94 32.05 -2.87 8.26
C ILE A 94 33.29 -3.53 7.68
N TRP A 95 34.44 -2.93 7.90
CA TRP A 95 35.72 -3.41 7.40
C TRP A 95 36.83 -3.26 8.45
N ARG A 96 37.96 -3.89 8.22
CA ARG A 96 39.14 -3.75 9.06
C ARG A 96 40.42 -3.88 8.23
N VAL A 97 41.50 -3.39 8.77
CA VAL A 97 42.83 -3.68 8.22
C VAL A 97 43.26 -5.05 8.70
N ASN A 98 43.59 -5.95 7.77
CA ASN A 98 44.10 -7.30 8.06
C ASN A 98 45.59 -7.39 7.89
N ASP A 99 46.18 -6.78 6.87
CA ASP A 99 47.59 -6.71 6.60
C ASP A 99 48.08 -5.25 6.60
N PRO A 100 48.75 -4.79 7.68
CA PRO A 100 49.19 -3.42 7.78
C PRO A 100 50.32 -3.05 6.80
N VAL A 101 51.11 -4.01 6.35
CA VAL A 101 52.21 -3.74 5.38
C VAL A 101 51.64 -3.44 4.03
N VAL A 102 50.78 -4.33 3.52
CA VAL A 102 50.08 -4.13 2.22
C VAL A 102 49.23 -2.91 2.25
N PHE A 103 48.54 -2.64 3.37
CA PHE A 103 47.74 -1.45 3.57
C PHE A 103 48.54 -0.15 3.35
N VAL A 104 49.69 -0.04 4.02
CA VAL A 104 50.54 1.14 3.90
C VAL A 104 51.13 1.30 2.49
N GLN A 105 51.49 0.19 1.85
CA GLN A 105 52.03 0.19 0.51
C GLN A 105 51.00 0.62 -0.56
N ARG A 106 49.73 0.17 -0.40
CA ARG A 106 48.70 0.32 -1.42
C ARG A 106 47.77 1.50 -1.18
N LEU A 107 47.30 1.68 0.05
CA LEU A 107 46.29 2.65 0.43
C LEU A 107 46.85 3.86 1.16
N ARG A 108 47.92 3.72 1.89
CA ARG A 108 48.68 4.76 2.62
C ARG A 108 47.93 5.43 3.77
N SER A 109 46.62 5.68 3.67
CA SER A 109 45.83 6.34 4.72
C SER A 109 44.48 5.69 4.89
N MET A 110 43.86 5.92 6.07
CA MET A 110 42.50 5.43 6.36
C MET A 110 41.45 6.04 5.45
N ASP A 111 41.55 7.34 5.16
CA ASP A 111 40.59 8.05 4.29
C ASP A 111 40.57 7.46 2.87
N VAL A 112 41.74 7.14 2.30
CA VAL A 112 41.83 6.48 0.99
C VAL A 112 41.26 5.07 1.04
N ALA A 113 41.44 4.36 2.16
CA ALA A 113 40.88 3.04 2.34
C ALA A 113 39.35 3.09 2.41
N GLU A 114 38.79 4.02 3.16
CA GLU A 114 37.36 4.24 3.30
C GLU A 114 36.72 4.56 1.95
N GLN A 115 37.28 5.54 1.22
CA GLN A 115 36.83 5.87 -0.14
C GLN A 115 36.87 4.66 -1.09
N ARG A 116 37.88 3.78 -0.93
CA ARG A 116 37.98 2.58 -1.73
C ARG A 116 36.93 1.56 -1.38
N VAL A 117 36.66 1.36 -0.10
CA VAL A 117 35.58 0.48 0.39
C VAL A 117 34.23 1.03 -0.12
N GLU A 118 33.98 2.31 0.06
CA GLU A 118 32.79 2.98 -0.48
C GLU A 118 32.59 2.69 -1.97
N GLN A 119 33.59 2.97 -2.78
CA GLN A 119 33.53 2.78 -4.22
C GLN A 119 33.21 1.34 -4.63
N ILE A 120 33.82 0.37 -3.95
CA ILE A 120 33.63 -1.06 -4.22
C ILE A 120 32.24 -1.50 -3.77
N VAL A 121 31.81 -1.10 -2.57
CA VAL A 121 30.47 -1.44 -2.06
C VAL A 121 29.38 -0.83 -2.93
N ARG A 122 29.48 0.45 -3.26
CA ARG A 122 28.51 1.14 -4.16
C ARG A 122 28.42 0.46 -5.54
N SER A 123 29.56 0.10 -6.13
CA SER A 123 29.56 -0.58 -7.44
C SER A 123 28.97 -1.98 -7.35
N SER A 124 29.29 -2.74 -6.29
CA SER A 124 28.75 -4.08 -6.08
C SER A 124 27.24 -4.09 -5.83
N ILE A 125 26.75 -3.12 -5.07
CA ILE A 125 25.31 -2.93 -4.85
C ILE A 125 24.62 -2.64 -6.19
N ARG A 126 25.14 -1.69 -6.98
CA ARG A 126 24.55 -1.33 -8.28
C ARG A 126 24.43 -2.53 -9.20
N ASP A 127 25.49 -3.33 -9.30
CA ASP A 127 25.52 -4.50 -10.19
C ASP A 127 24.60 -5.63 -9.72
N VAL A 128 24.35 -5.71 -8.42
CA VAL A 128 23.44 -6.72 -7.88
C VAL A 128 21.99 -6.24 -7.97
N VAL A 129 21.71 -4.96 -7.62
CA VAL A 129 20.35 -4.40 -7.66
C VAL A 129 19.69 -4.55 -9.01
N THR A 130 20.44 -4.33 -10.10
CA THR A 130 19.93 -4.45 -11.48
C THR A 130 19.50 -5.88 -11.88
N LYS A 131 19.84 -6.89 -11.08
CA LYS A 131 19.57 -8.31 -11.38
C LYS A 131 18.37 -8.89 -10.64
N TYR A 132 17.77 -8.12 -9.73
CA TYR A 132 16.68 -8.61 -8.89
C TYR A 132 15.47 -7.68 -8.91
N ASP A 133 14.29 -8.26 -8.67
CA ASP A 133 13.05 -7.52 -8.46
C ASP A 133 13.08 -6.74 -7.14
N LEU A 134 12.39 -5.62 -7.07
CA LEU A 134 12.27 -4.84 -5.84
C LEU A 134 11.75 -5.67 -4.66
N GLU A 135 10.80 -6.56 -4.89
CA GLU A 135 10.20 -7.38 -3.84
C GLU A 135 11.22 -8.29 -3.16
N GLU A 136 12.23 -8.76 -3.90
CA GLU A 136 13.35 -9.56 -3.37
C GLU A 136 14.24 -8.76 -2.39
N PHE A 137 14.38 -7.44 -2.62
CA PHE A 137 15.14 -6.56 -1.71
C PHE A 137 14.39 -6.21 -0.44
N VAL A 138 13.06 -6.10 -0.51
CA VAL A 138 12.25 -5.67 0.62
C VAL A 138 11.88 -6.84 1.52
N ARG A 139 11.57 -7.99 0.92
CA ARG A 139 11.05 -9.16 1.63
C ARG A 139 12.14 -10.17 1.92
N SER A 140 12.11 -10.74 3.13
CA SER A 140 13.02 -11.83 3.54
C SER A 140 12.36 -13.21 3.48
N THR A 141 11.02 -13.26 3.47
CA THR A 141 10.26 -14.50 3.49
C THR A 141 9.00 -14.40 2.63
N ASN A 142 8.48 -15.54 2.20
CA ASN A 142 7.21 -15.66 1.48
C ASN A 142 5.99 -15.61 2.41
N ARG A 143 6.12 -15.00 3.60
CA ARG A 143 5.00 -14.83 4.52
C ARG A 143 3.91 -14.00 3.86
N GLU A 144 2.68 -14.52 3.83
CA GLU A 144 1.53 -13.75 3.40
C GLU A 144 1.29 -12.59 4.37
N LEU A 145 1.21 -11.38 3.82
CA LEU A 145 0.86 -10.20 4.61
C LEU A 145 -0.63 -10.27 4.92
N TYR A 146 -0.95 -10.46 6.19
CA TYR A 146 -2.32 -10.41 6.68
C TYR A 146 -2.79 -8.95 6.69
N ILE A 147 -3.45 -8.51 5.63
CA ILE A 147 -4.05 -7.19 5.54
C ILE A 147 -5.53 -7.30 5.93
N GLY A 148 -5.80 -7.48 7.23
CA GLY A 148 -7.15 -7.54 7.79
C GLY A 148 -7.92 -8.83 7.48
N GLU A 149 -9.14 -8.96 8.00
CA GLU A 149 -10.02 -10.14 7.86
C GLU A 149 -10.41 -10.48 6.40
N ALA A 150 -10.07 -9.61 5.45
CA ALA A 150 -10.37 -9.80 4.03
C ALA A 150 -9.50 -10.83 3.31
N SER A 151 -8.40 -11.32 3.91
CA SER A 151 -7.41 -12.15 3.21
C SER A 151 -7.64 -13.66 3.28
N ASN A 152 -8.54 -14.13 4.15
CA ASN A 152 -8.73 -15.57 4.41
C ASN A 152 -9.83 -16.25 3.58
N VAL A 153 -10.58 -15.48 2.79
CA VAL A 153 -11.55 -16.07 1.87
C VAL A 153 -10.94 -16.05 0.48
N SER A 154 -10.90 -17.21 -0.17
CA SER A 154 -10.45 -17.29 -1.55
C SER A 154 -11.18 -16.21 -2.37
N VAL A 155 -10.44 -15.44 -3.17
CA VAL A 155 -11.02 -14.37 -4.00
C VAL A 155 -12.19 -14.89 -4.85
N ALA A 156 -12.18 -16.19 -5.17
CA ALA A 156 -13.26 -16.88 -5.91
C ALA A 156 -14.57 -16.99 -5.12
N GLU A 157 -14.54 -17.05 -3.78
CA GLU A 157 -15.75 -17.20 -2.94
C GLU A 157 -16.41 -15.87 -2.56
N ARG A 158 -15.69 -14.74 -2.71
CA ARG A 158 -16.19 -13.40 -2.37
C ARG A 158 -16.66 -12.57 -3.54
N ILE A 159 -16.53 -13.07 -4.75
CA ILE A 159 -17.00 -12.33 -5.93
C ILE A 159 -18.49 -12.58 -6.05
N PRO A 160 -19.36 -11.59 -5.79
CA PRO A 160 -20.78 -11.72 -6.09
C PRO A 160 -20.92 -12.10 -7.57
N SER A 161 -21.82 -12.99 -7.87
CA SER A 161 -22.18 -13.37 -9.24
C SER A 161 -22.49 -12.09 -10.04
N GLY A 162 -21.58 -11.63 -10.89
CA GLY A 162 -21.75 -10.40 -11.66
C GLY A 162 -20.54 -9.46 -11.72
N VAL A 163 -19.45 -9.76 -11.01
CA VAL A 163 -18.23 -8.95 -11.15
C VAL A 163 -17.53 -9.28 -12.47
N PRO A 164 -17.23 -8.26 -13.31
CA PRO A 164 -16.53 -8.47 -14.58
C PRO A 164 -15.21 -9.20 -14.41
N ALA A 165 -14.92 -10.16 -15.29
CA ALA A 165 -13.71 -10.97 -15.28
C ALA A 165 -12.40 -10.14 -15.25
N GLU A 166 -12.42 -8.92 -15.77
CA GLU A 166 -11.31 -7.98 -15.77
C GLU A 166 -10.89 -7.53 -14.36
N ILE A 167 -11.86 -7.40 -13.43
CA ILE A 167 -11.56 -7.02 -12.04
C ILE A 167 -10.95 -8.21 -11.29
N VAL A 168 -11.39 -9.41 -11.59
CA VAL A 168 -10.83 -10.65 -11.03
C VAL A 168 -9.38 -10.84 -11.52
N GLN A 169 -9.12 -10.58 -12.80
CA GLN A 169 -7.79 -10.66 -13.38
C GLN A 169 -6.84 -9.59 -12.81
N SER A 170 -7.30 -8.35 -12.62
CA SER A 170 -6.48 -7.29 -12.00
C SER A 170 -6.14 -7.57 -10.54
N ALA A 171 -7.05 -8.18 -9.78
CA ALA A 171 -6.79 -8.61 -8.41
C ALA A 171 -5.83 -9.81 -8.35
N GLN A 172 -5.83 -10.69 -9.34
CA GLN A 172 -4.88 -11.80 -9.46
C GLN A 172 -3.47 -11.33 -9.89
N GLN A 173 -3.39 -10.31 -10.74
CA GLN A 173 -2.12 -9.70 -11.17
C GLN A 173 -1.41 -8.94 -10.04
N ASN A 174 -2.14 -8.45 -9.04
CA ASN A 174 -1.60 -7.73 -7.88
C ASN A 174 -1.18 -8.64 -6.72
N ARG A 175 -1.16 -9.96 -6.88
CA ARG A 175 -0.60 -10.83 -5.85
C ARG A 175 0.91 -10.60 -5.75
N PRO A 176 1.46 -10.44 -4.54
CA PRO A 176 2.90 -10.30 -4.37
C PRO A 176 3.60 -11.54 -4.95
N LYS A 177 4.56 -11.30 -5.82
CA LYS A 177 5.35 -12.37 -6.44
C LYS A 177 6.01 -13.21 -5.34
N ARG A 178 6.13 -14.52 -5.57
CA ARG A 178 6.93 -15.38 -4.68
C ARG A 178 8.39 -15.00 -4.82
N ILE A 179 9.02 -14.65 -3.69
CA ILE A 179 10.45 -14.39 -3.64
C ILE A 179 11.22 -15.71 -3.73
N GLN A 180 12.31 -15.71 -4.50
CA GLN A 180 13.20 -16.86 -4.68
C GLN A 180 14.41 -16.78 -3.75
N PHE A 181 15.00 -15.59 -3.60
CA PHE A 181 16.24 -15.38 -2.84
C PHE A 181 15.98 -14.63 -1.53
N GLY A 182 15.26 -13.53 -1.58
CA GLY A 182 15.00 -12.66 -0.45
C GLY A 182 16.20 -11.80 -0.01
N ARG A 183 15.91 -10.79 0.81
CA ARG A 183 16.88 -9.76 1.23
C ARG A 183 18.19 -10.33 1.79
N ALA A 184 18.12 -11.34 2.64
CA ALA A 184 19.31 -11.89 3.30
C ALA A 184 20.31 -12.49 2.30
N GLN A 185 19.81 -13.26 1.33
CA GLN A 185 20.68 -13.89 0.31
C GLN A 185 21.25 -12.85 -0.67
N ILE A 186 20.48 -11.80 -0.98
CA ILE A 186 20.94 -10.72 -1.83
C ILE A 186 22.08 -9.94 -1.14
N LEU A 187 21.92 -9.61 0.15
CA LEU A 187 22.96 -8.94 0.92
C LEU A 187 24.26 -9.80 0.99
N ASP A 188 24.12 -11.10 1.21
CA ASP A 188 25.26 -12.03 1.19
C ASP A 188 25.95 -12.07 -0.20
N ARG A 189 25.16 -12.00 -1.28
CA ARG A 189 25.70 -11.91 -2.65
C ARG A 189 26.44 -10.59 -2.90
N ILE A 190 25.89 -9.45 -2.40
CA ILE A 190 26.57 -8.15 -2.47
C ILE A 190 27.91 -8.21 -1.72
N LYS A 191 27.91 -8.76 -0.51
CA LYS A 191 29.11 -8.95 0.30
C LYS A 191 30.16 -9.77 -0.45
N ARG A 192 29.79 -10.92 -0.98
CA ARG A 192 30.72 -11.78 -1.76
C ARG A 192 31.27 -11.07 -3.00
N GLU A 193 30.44 -10.35 -3.73
CA GLU A 193 30.88 -9.60 -4.90
C GLU A 193 31.82 -8.45 -4.53
N ALA A 194 31.54 -7.74 -3.44
CA ALA A 194 32.42 -6.69 -2.92
C ALA A 194 33.75 -7.26 -2.43
N GLN A 195 33.75 -8.38 -1.71
CA GLN A 195 34.95 -9.08 -1.29
C GLN A 195 35.80 -9.53 -2.49
N LYS A 196 35.17 -10.15 -3.50
CA LYS A 196 35.83 -10.54 -4.75
C LYS A 196 36.51 -9.36 -5.44
N ARG A 197 35.85 -8.21 -5.50
CA ARG A 197 36.41 -6.98 -6.10
C ARG A 197 37.55 -6.38 -5.28
N LEU A 198 37.50 -6.52 -3.95
CA LEU A 198 38.61 -6.13 -3.08
C LEU A 198 39.86 -6.98 -3.37
N LEU A 199 39.67 -8.27 -3.66
CA LEU A 199 40.74 -9.22 -3.94
C LEU A 199 41.22 -9.17 -5.38
N ALA A 200 40.35 -8.86 -6.35
CA ALA A 200 40.56 -9.01 -7.78
C ALA A 200 41.60 -8.06 -8.42
N SER A 201 42.21 -7.15 -7.67
CA SER A 201 43.14 -6.18 -8.29
C SER A 201 44.60 -6.60 -8.30
N VAL A 202 44.95 -7.82 -7.88
CA VAL A 202 46.33 -8.35 -8.00
C VAL A 202 46.25 -9.87 -8.23
N GLU A 203 46.71 -10.33 -9.37
CA GLU A 203 46.92 -11.75 -9.62
C GLU A 203 47.87 -12.32 -8.60
N ASN A 204 47.43 -13.34 -7.84
CA ASN A 204 48.21 -14.22 -6.96
C ASN A 204 48.44 -13.80 -5.47
N GLU A 205 47.79 -12.79 -4.90
CA GLU A 205 47.89 -12.53 -3.47
C GLU A 205 46.55 -12.55 -2.72
N PRO A 206 46.41 -13.26 -1.57
CA PRO A 206 45.14 -13.42 -0.86
C PRO A 206 44.62 -12.16 -0.15
N SER A 207 45.36 -11.07 -0.13
CA SER A 207 44.94 -9.78 0.45
C SER A 207 45.44 -8.60 -0.37
N ALA A 208 44.81 -8.35 -1.48
CA ALA A 208 45.32 -7.36 -2.47
C ALA A 208 45.49 -5.92 -1.97
N ARG A 209 44.84 -5.53 -0.86
CA ARG A 209 44.89 -4.16 -0.31
C ARG A 209 45.10 -4.09 1.19
N GLY A 210 45.28 -5.22 1.85
CA GLY A 210 45.50 -5.30 3.31
C GLY A 210 44.23 -4.94 4.12
N ILE A 211 43.05 -4.90 3.48
CA ILE A 211 41.75 -4.68 4.13
C ILE A 211 40.83 -5.88 3.92
N GLU A 212 40.01 -6.15 4.92
CA GLU A 212 39.01 -7.19 4.93
C GLU A 212 37.62 -6.57 5.11
N LEU A 213 36.69 -6.88 4.22
CA LEU A 213 35.30 -6.51 4.36
C LEU A 213 34.57 -7.55 5.21
N ILE A 214 34.12 -7.14 6.40
CA ILE A 214 33.49 -8.03 7.36
C ILE A 214 32.03 -8.20 7.04
N ASP A 215 31.34 -7.06 6.82
CA ASP A 215 29.91 -7.09 6.52
C ASP A 215 29.48 -5.91 5.64
N VAL A 216 28.34 -6.10 4.93
CA VAL A 216 27.72 -5.08 4.09
C VAL A 216 26.22 -5.17 4.29
N GLY A 217 25.58 -4.03 4.43
CA GLY A 217 24.14 -3.97 4.56
C GLY A 217 23.52 -2.74 3.90
N ILE A 218 22.22 -2.71 3.98
CA ILE A 218 21.40 -1.59 3.49
C ILE A 218 20.52 -1.16 4.67
N SER A 219 20.67 0.08 5.08
CA SER A 219 19.96 0.68 6.19
C SER A 219 18.54 1.06 5.80
N GLN A 220 18.41 1.75 4.66
CA GLN A 220 17.14 2.24 4.16
C GLN A 220 16.99 1.91 2.68
N ILE A 221 15.76 1.53 2.31
CA ILE A 221 15.35 1.37 0.91
C ILE A 221 14.10 2.23 0.72
N GLY A 222 14.09 3.06 -0.29
CA GLY A 222 12.98 3.95 -0.62
C GLY A 222 12.74 4.05 -2.12
N PHE A 223 11.60 4.61 -2.48
CA PHE A 223 11.37 5.05 -3.86
C PHE A 223 11.87 6.46 -4.04
N VAL A 224 12.45 6.74 -5.18
CA VAL A 224 12.79 8.10 -5.59
C VAL A 224 11.55 8.98 -5.56
N ASP A 225 11.67 10.22 -5.11
CA ASP A 225 10.56 11.17 -4.91
C ASP A 225 9.63 11.27 -6.12
N SER A 226 10.18 11.27 -7.32
CA SER A 226 9.39 11.33 -8.56
C SER A 226 8.51 10.09 -8.76
N VAL A 227 9.01 8.90 -8.44
CA VAL A 227 8.28 7.63 -8.51
C VAL A 227 7.24 7.56 -7.40
N ARG A 228 7.62 8.00 -6.19
CA ARG A 228 6.73 8.05 -5.04
C ARG A 228 5.50 8.91 -5.33
N ARG A 229 5.68 10.14 -5.82
CA ARG A 229 4.58 11.05 -6.19
C ARG A 229 3.67 10.42 -7.25
N LYS A 230 4.22 9.94 -8.37
CA LYS A 230 3.44 9.28 -9.41
C LYS A 230 2.66 8.05 -8.91
N THR A 231 3.23 7.29 -7.98
CA THR A 231 2.57 6.14 -7.37
C THR A 231 1.41 6.58 -6.47
N PHE A 232 1.60 7.62 -5.66
CA PHE A 232 0.53 8.19 -4.85
C PHE A 232 -0.60 8.76 -5.72
N ASP A 233 -0.28 9.53 -6.75
CA ASP A 233 -1.27 10.10 -7.67
C ASP A 233 -2.10 8.99 -8.34
N ARG A 234 -1.44 7.91 -8.78
CA ARG A 234 -2.12 6.74 -9.33
C ARG A 234 -3.04 6.07 -8.31
N TRP A 235 -2.58 5.87 -7.07
CA TRP A 235 -3.41 5.28 -6.02
C TRP A 235 -4.61 6.14 -5.67
N VAL A 236 -4.43 7.46 -5.60
CA VAL A 236 -5.54 8.40 -5.38
C VAL A 236 -6.55 8.30 -6.52
N ALA A 237 -6.10 8.33 -7.77
CA ALA A 237 -6.98 8.19 -8.94
C ALA A 237 -7.71 6.83 -8.96
N GLU A 238 -7.03 5.74 -8.64
CA GLU A 238 -7.62 4.40 -8.54
C GLU A 238 -8.70 4.34 -7.45
N ARG A 239 -8.42 4.90 -6.26
CA ARG A 239 -9.40 4.97 -5.17
C ARG A 239 -10.61 5.83 -5.52
N GLN A 240 -10.40 6.94 -6.20
CA GLN A 240 -11.48 7.79 -6.69
C GLN A 240 -12.34 7.06 -7.73
N ALA A 241 -11.73 6.34 -8.65
CA ALA A 241 -12.44 5.53 -9.65
C ALA A 241 -13.27 4.41 -8.99
N ILE A 242 -12.73 3.70 -8.01
CA ILE A 242 -13.46 2.68 -7.24
C ILE A 242 -14.62 3.32 -6.47
N SER A 243 -14.40 4.46 -5.83
CA SER A 243 -15.45 5.19 -5.10
C SER A 243 -16.57 5.62 -6.04
N ALA A 244 -16.26 6.26 -7.19
CA ALA A 244 -17.22 6.66 -8.18
C ALA A 244 -18.04 5.46 -8.73
N LYS A 245 -17.36 4.33 -8.99
CA LYS A 245 -18.04 3.10 -9.41
C LYS A 245 -19.04 2.62 -8.36
N ASN A 246 -18.65 2.56 -7.09
CA ASN A 246 -19.53 2.10 -6.02
C ASN A 246 -20.73 3.04 -5.81
N VAL A 247 -20.50 4.36 -5.89
CA VAL A 247 -21.58 5.36 -5.82
C VAL A 247 -22.56 5.19 -6.97
N ASN A 248 -22.07 5.10 -8.21
CA ASN A 248 -22.92 4.91 -9.40
C ASN A 248 -23.71 3.60 -9.34
N GLU A 249 -23.09 2.52 -8.87
CA GLU A 249 -23.78 1.24 -8.67
C GLU A 249 -24.84 1.33 -7.57
N GLY A 250 -24.54 2.01 -6.47
CA GLY A 250 -25.52 2.29 -5.42
C GLY A 250 -26.72 3.10 -5.91
N GLU A 251 -26.49 4.14 -6.70
CA GLU A 251 -27.56 4.93 -7.31
C GLU A 251 -28.41 4.11 -8.31
N ARG A 252 -27.76 3.26 -9.11
CA ARG A 252 -28.45 2.35 -10.03
C ARG A 252 -29.34 1.37 -9.27
N LEU A 253 -28.82 0.74 -8.20
CA LEU A 253 -29.59 -0.16 -7.36
C LEU A 253 -30.75 0.55 -6.67
N LYS A 254 -30.51 1.74 -6.11
CA LYS A 254 -31.54 2.58 -5.51
C LYS A 254 -32.66 2.88 -6.51
N SER A 255 -32.32 3.30 -7.72
CA SER A 255 -33.29 3.60 -8.77
C SER A 255 -34.08 2.36 -9.18
N ALA A 256 -33.43 1.21 -9.28
CA ALA A 256 -34.10 -0.07 -9.58
C ALA A 256 -35.12 -0.44 -8.49
N ILE A 257 -34.73 -0.35 -7.22
CA ILE A 257 -35.60 -0.64 -6.08
C ILE A 257 -36.81 0.33 -6.04
N ILE A 258 -36.56 1.62 -6.23
CA ILE A 258 -37.63 2.63 -6.26
C ILE A 258 -38.62 2.35 -7.40
N ASN A 259 -38.10 2.05 -8.58
CA ASN A 259 -38.97 1.75 -9.76
C ASN A 259 -39.78 0.47 -9.52
N GLU A 260 -39.16 -0.58 -9.00
CA GLU A 260 -39.87 -1.82 -8.66
C GLU A 260 -40.94 -1.59 -7.58
N THR A 261 -40.62 -0.82 -6.54
CA THR A 261 -41.56 -0.47 -5.47
C THR A 261 -42.73 0.34 -6.03
N ASN A 262 -42.47 1.35 -6.85
CA ASN A 262 -43.51 2.16 -7.46
C ASN A 262 -44.41 1.32 -8.36
N ALA A 263 -43.88 0.40 -9.14
CA ALA A 263 -44.65 -0.52 -9.96
C ALA A 263 -45.53 -1.45 -9.10
N GLU A 264 -45.00 -1.95 -8.01
CA GLU A 264 -45.79 -2.79 -7.09
C GLU A 264 -46.90 -2.02 -6.37
N VAL A 265 -46.62 -0.77 -5.94
CA VAL A 265 -47.64 0.13 -5.39
C VAL A 265 -48.74 0.38 -6.38
N ALA A 266 -48.39 0.74 -7.62
CA ALA A 266 -49.40 0.97 -8.68
C ALA A 266 -50.22 -0.28 -8.97
N ARG A 267 -49.61 -1.49 -8.95
CA ARG A 267 -50.32 -2.76 -9.11
C ARG A 267 -51.32 -2.99 -7.96
N ILE A 268 -50.89 -2.81 -6.71
CA ILE A 268 -51.75 -2.98 -5.53
C ILE A 268 -52.93 -2.00 -5.56
N GLU A 269 -52.67 -0.72 -5.89
CA GLU A 269 -53.70 0.31 -6.02
C GLU A 269 -54.69 -0.04 -7.13
N GLY A 270 -54.18 -0.48 -8.30
CA GLY A 270 -55.02 -0.92 -9.42
C GLY A 270 -55.89 -2.12 -9.08
N GLU A 271 -55.37 -3.15 -8.42
CA GLU A 271 -56.14 -4.29 -7.94
C GLU A 271 -57.18 -3.88 -6.88
N GLY A 272 -56.82 -2.97 -5.98
CA GLY A 272 -57.71 -2.39 -4.97
C GLY A 272 -58.90 -1.67 -5.65
N GLN A 273 -58.63 -0.84 -6.62
CA GLN A 273 -59.63 -0.11 -7.39
C GLN A 273 -60.56 -1.05 -8.19
N GLN A 274 -59.98 -2.07 -8.82
CA GLN A 274 -60.75 -3.11 -9.53
C GLN A 274 -61.73 -3.81 -8.57
N ARG A 275 -61.22 -4.33 -7.43
CA ARG A 275 -62.06 -5.01 -6.43
C ARG A 275 -63.16 -4.12 -5.86
N ALA A 276 -62.85 -2.84 -5.61
CA ALA A 276 -63.83 -1.85 -5.18
C ALA A 276 -64.91 -1.64 -6.21
N SER A 277 -64.54 -1.49 -7.50
CA SER A 277 -65.48 -1.35 -8.63
C SER A 277 -66.36 -2.59 -8.84
N GLU A 278 -65.76 -3.79 -8.77
CA GLU A 278 -66.50 -5.04 -8.84
C GLU A 278 -67.49 -5.21 -7.67
N THR A 279 -67.06 -4.92 -6.47
CA THR A 279 -67.94 -5.00 -5.28
C THR A 279 -69.09 -4.03 -5.40
N LYS A 280 -68.80 -2.75 -5.81
CA LYS A 280 -69.80 -1.74 -6.05
C LYS A 280 -70.79 -2.18 -7.14
N GLY A 281 -70.26 -2.63 -8.28
CA GLY A 281 -71.11 -3.11 -9.41
C GLY A 281 -71.97 -4.29 -9.02
N ARG A 282 -71.47 -5.27 -8.28
CA ARG A 282 -72.30 -6.40 -7.76
C ARG A 282 -73.37 -5.93 -6.79
N THR A 283 -73.03 -5.03 -5.86
CA THR A 283 -73.99 -4.47 -4.91
C THR A 283 -75.09 -3.66 -5.65
N ASP A 284 -74.70 -2.84 -6.61
CA ASP A 284 -75.67 -2.08 -7.41
C ASP A 284 -76.57 -3.05 -8.20
N ALA A 285 -76.06 -4.10 -8.81
CA ALA A 285 -76.84 -5.12 -9.50
C ALA A 285 -77.82 -5.84 -8.55
N ASP A 286 -77.36 -6.23 -7.34
CA ASP A 286 -78.20 -6.86 -6.33
C ASP A 286 -79.30 -5.89 -5.84
N ILE A 287 -79.04 -4.62 -5.69
CA ILE A 287 -80.02 -3.60 -5.33
C ILE A 287 -81.03 -3.48 -6.48
N ILE A 288 -80.62 -3.34 -7.73
CA ILE A 288 -81.49 -3.30 -8.86
C ILE A 288 -82.39 -4.52 -8.95
N LYS A 289 -81.83 -5.71 -8.77
CA LYS A 289 -82.58 -6.98 -8.75
C LYS A 289 -83.65 -6.99 -7.66
N ARG A 290 -83.32 -6.62 -6.42
CA ARG A 290 -84.24 -6.55 -5.29
C ARG A 290 -85.36 -5.52 -5.56
N TYR A 291 -85.02 -4.37 -6.14
CA TYR A 291 -86.04 -3.40 -6.56
C TYR A 291 -86.96 -3.96 -7.67
N ALA A 292 -86.44 -4.65 -8.66
CA ALA A 292 -87.20 -5.31 -9.69
C ALA A 292 -88.18 -6.37 -9.12
N GLU A 293 -87.68 -7.24 -8.24
CA GLU A 293 -88.49 -8.24 -7.55
C GLU A 293 -89.61 -7.62 -6.68
N ALA A 294 -89.25 -6.56 -5.91
CA ALA A 294 -90.22 -5.85 -5.09
C ALA A 294 -91.34 -5.16 -5.99
N THR A 295 -90.90 -4.62 -7.11
CA THR A 295 -91.85 -4.01 -8.06
C THR A 295 -92.81 -5.06 -8.71
N GLN A 296 -92.27 -6.26 -8.99
CA GLN A 296 -93.13 -7.37 -9.48
C GLN A 296 -94.16 -7.85 -8.43
N GLN A 297 -93.74 -7.88 -7.13
CA GLN A 297 -94.62 -8.34 -6.05
C GLN A 297 -95.66 -7.29 -5.62
N THR A 298 -95.36 -5.99 -5.77
CA THR A 298 -96.22 -4.88 -5.25
C THR A 298 -97.13 -4.32 -6.36
N GLY A 299 -96.95 -4.69 -7.61
CA GLY A 299 -97.82 -4.31 -8.73
C GLY A 299 -97.81 -2.80 -8.99
N GLU A 300 -98.93 -2.32 -9.47
CA GLU A 300 -99.12 -0.90 -9.91
C GLU A 300 -98.97 0.13 -8.79
N PHE A 301 -99.17 -0.29 -7.52
CA PHE A 301 -99.05 0.65 -6.40
C PHE A 301 -97.59 1.12 -6.17
N PHE A 302 -96.58 0.27 -6.29
CA PHE A 302 -95.22 0.69 -6.16
C PHE A 302 -94.77 1.62 -7.27
N THR A 303 -95.22 1.35 -8.53
CA THR A 303 -94.93 2.20 -9.65
C THR A 303 -95.58 3.57 -9.47
N PHE A 304 -96.78 3.63 -8.92
CA PHE A 304 -97.45 4.84 -8.56
C PHE A 304 -96.70 5.68 -7.54
N VAL A 305 -96.31 5.10 -6.41
CA VAL A 305 -95.56 5.81 -5.34
C VAL A 305 -94.20 6.29 -5.89
N ARG A 306 -93.47 5.47 -6.67
CA ARG A 306 -92.19 5.87 -7.26
C ARG A 306 -92.31 7.01 -8.29
N THR A 307 -93.42 7.00 -9.06
CA THR A 307 -93.67 8.09 -9.96
C THR A 307 -93.96 9.39 -9.22
N LEU A 308 -94.67 9.31 -8.09
CA LEU A 308 -94.92 10.51 -7.26
C LEU A 308 -93.62 11.03 -6.61
N GLU A 309 -92.75 10.15 -6.07
CA GLU A 309 -91.43 10.56 -5.60
C GLU A 309 -90.52 11.16 -6.67
N ALA A 310 -90.60 10.65 -7.87
CA ALA A 310 -89.84 11.18 -8.99
C ALA A 310 -90.39 12.58 -9.40
N TYR A 311 -91.69 12.77 -9.38
CA TYR A 311 -92.29 14.11 -9.57
C TYR A 311 -91.91 15.07 -8.44
N GLU A 312 -91.94 14.65 -7.17
CA GLU A 312 -91.53 15.47 -6.05
C GLU A 312 -90.10 15.95 -6.17
N LYS A 313 -89.20 15.07 -6.59
CA LYS A 313 -87.77 15.37 -6.78
C LYS A 313 -87.47 16.19 -8.03
N SER A 314 -88.32 16.09 -9.06
CA SER A 314 -88.12 16.75 -10.37
C SER A 314 -88.75 18.14 -10.40
N ILE A 315 -89.77 18.41 -9.57
CA ILE A 315 -90.46 19.66 -9.57
C ILE A 315 -89.87 20.54 -8.45
N HIS A 316 -89.09 21.52 -8.81
CA HIS A 316 -88.59 22.55 -7.93
C HIS A 316 -89.43 23.80 -8.05
N ALA A 317 -89.32 24.69 -7.04
CA ALA A 317 -90.17 25.91 -6.98
C ALA A 317 -90.11 26.80 -8.23
N ASP A 318 -89.07 26.69 -9.01
CA ASP A 318 -88.88 27.49 -10.25
C ASP A 318 -89.14 26.69 -11.54
N SER A 319 -89.73 25.49 -11.48
CA SER A 319 -89.96 24.63 -12.62
C SER A 319 -91.28 25.04 -13.30
N GLN A 320 -91.29 25.38 -14.58
CA GLN A 320 -92.46 25.53 -15.41
C GLN A 320 -92.83 24.18 -15.97
N ILE A 321 -94.03 23.68 -15.63
CA ILE A 321 -94.52 22.40 -16.12
C ILE A 321 -95.56 22.69 -17.18
N ILE A 322 -95.30 22.19 -18.38
CA ILE A 322 -96.31 22.20 -19.48
C ILE A 322 -97.00 20.83 -19.46
N LEU A 323 -98.19 20.79 -19.05
CA LEU A 323 -99.02 19.59 -19.00
C LEU A 323 -100.01 19.59 -20.13
N THR A 324 -100.04 18.48 -20.91
CA THR A 324 -101.11 18.26 -21.91
C THR A 324 -102.17 17.32 -21.30
N THR A 325 -103.37 17.41 -21.73
CA THR A 325 -104.52 16.60 -21.26
C THR A 325 -104.31 15.10 -21.38
N ASP A 326 -103.40 14.65 -22.24
CA ASP A 326 -102.96 13.21 -22.39
C ASP A 326 -101.73 12.86 -21.58
N SER A 327 -101.18 13.71 -20.74
CA SER A 327 -100.01 13.42 -19.94
C SER A 327 -100.28 12.27 -18.94
N PRO A 328 -99.29 11.40 -18.64
CA PRO A 328 -99.44 10.33 -17.67
C PRO A 328 -99.87 10.85 -16.25
N PHE A 329 -99.57 12.10 -15.94
CA PHE A 329 -99.98 12.76 -14.69
C PHE A 329 -101.51 12.90 -14.61
N PHE A 330 -102.18 13.30 -15.67
CA PHE A 330 -103.66 13.41 -15.66
C PHE A 330 -104.37 12.08 -15.80
N ARG A 331 -103.78 11.01 -16.33
CA ARG A 331 -104.32 9.66 -16.27
C ARG A 331 -104.50 9.19 -14.82
N LEU A 332 -103.59 9.51 -13.90
CA LEU A 332 -103.69 9.17 -12.49
C LEU A 332 -104.90 9.82 -11.81
N PHE A 333 -105.34 10.97 -12.25
CA PHE A 333 -106.56 11.65 -11.73
C PHE A 333 -107.85 11.28 -12.43
N ASN A 334 -107.76 10.76 -13.64
CA ASN A 334 -108.95 10.49 -14.42
C ASN A 334 -109.44 9.06 -14.47
N ASP A 335 -108.71 8.14 -13.80
CA ASP A 335 -109.06 6.75 -13.68
C ASP A 335 -110.08 6.54 -12.54
N LYS A 336 -111.36 6.78 -12.92
CA LYS A 336 -112.52 6.62 -11.99
C LYS A 336 -112.86 5.19 -11.62
N ASN A 337 -112.11 4.23 -12.08
CA ASN A 337 -112.37 2.79 -11.90
C ASN A 337 -111.25 2.03 -11.12
N ALA A 338 -110.47 2.64 -10.23
CA ALA A 338 -109.70 1.92 -9.32
C ALA A 338 -110.57 1.47 -8.14
N LYS A 339 -111.10 0.23 -8.27
CA LYS A 339 -111.66 -0.52 -7.17
C LYS A 339 -110.58 -1.33 -6.46
#